data_2301ee3a894e819b35deb042f9c5ad25
#
_entry.id   2301ee3a894e819b35deb042f9c5ad25
#
_cell.length_a   1.000
_cell.length_b   1.000
_cell.length_c   1.000
_cell.angle_alpha   90.00
_cell.angle_beta   90.00
_cell.angle_gamma   90.00
#
_symmetry.space_group_name_H-M   'P 1'
#
loop_
_entity.id
_entity.type
_entity.pdbx_description
1 polymer ?
#
loop_
_entity_poly.entity_id
_entity_poly.type
_entity_poly.pdbx_seq_one_letter_code
_entity_poly.pdbx_strand_id
1 'polypeptide(L)'
;LATTNHTKQDADFIFHELTRSICPECKAVIDAQVIIRDNKVYMRKRCPEHGWFEGIISSDAEMYVGSARFNKPGTIPLDFSTEVNNGCPLDCGLCPEHKQHICLALIEINTACNLDCPICFADAGIGYNLTLEQVDSMLDRLVEIEGDPEVVQFSGGEPTIHPQLPEMIQAAKDRGIRQVMINTNGIRLAHDDRFLAQMAALDPVVYFQFDGLREDTYLTIRGEPLLDTKMCALDRLAGAGMTAVLVAAIERSVNTDEVGPILEFGLKHPAVRGVVFQPVTHVGRHIEFDPMTRVTVPDIIHGIVEQTDGRFVLEDFVPVPCCFPTCQVNSYLFVDGDNVTPLPRILDIDQYLDYITNRALPKPPNAGDIQVALEGLWSASAVAGTEQTAGRFECACGPGLDLPYEINHLKDHIFQIAIKDFLDAWTFNVKQVMKCCVGILTPDGRAIPFCAYNSVGYREQIREELVQQQGHHRLRSQLLDWNGRG
;
A
#
# COMPACT_ATOMS: atom_id res chain seq x y z
N LEU A 1 -35.06 -44.62 -26.25
CA LEU A 1 -34.04 -43.99 -25.47
C LEU A 1 -33.09 -43.25 -26.42
N ALA A 2 -33.31 -41.94 -26.58
CA ALA A 2 -32.45 -41.06 -27.35
C ALA A 2 -31.17 -40.83 -26.54
N THR A 3 -30.02 -41.36 -26.98
CA THR A 3 -28.70 -41.04 -26.51
C THR A 3 -28.40 -39.61 -26.97
N THR A 4 -28.60 -38.65 -26.11
CA THR A 4 -28.03 -37.30 -26.29
C THR A 4 -26.52 -37.43 -26.21
N ASN A 5 -25.85 -37.36 -27.37
CA ASN A 5 -24.40 -37.18 -27.42
C ASN A 5 -24.05 -35.86 -26.79
N HIS A 6 -23.76 -35.85 -25.49
CA HIS A 6 -23.08 -34.72 -24.85
C HIS A 6 -21.61 -34.75 -25.29
N THR A 7 -21.32 -34.11 -26.41
CA THR A 7 -19.94 -33.75 -26.74
C THR A 7 -19.47 -32.81 -25.64
N LYS A 8 -18.44 -33.22 -24.90
CA LYS A 8 -17.73 -32.29 -23.99
C LYS A 8 -17.24 -31.16 -24.88
N GLN A 9 -17.72 -29.95 -24.59
CA GLN A 9 -17.12 -28.74 -25.15
C GLN A 9 -15.90 -28.40 -24.30
N ASP A 10 -14.82 -28.06 -24.96
CA ASP A 10 -13.65 -27.49 -24.27
C ASP A 10 -14.05 -26.15 -23.63
N ALA A 11 -13.44 -25.83 -22.48
CA ALA A 11 -13.64 -24.54 -21.85
C ALA A 11 -13.06 -23.44 -22.75
N ASP A 12 -13.70 -22.29 -22.76
CA ASP A 12 -13.25 -21.08 -23.48
C ASP A 12 -12.15 -20.30 -22.72
N PHE A 13 -11.55 -20.94 -21.71
CA PHE A 13 -10.50 -20.37 -20.88
C PHE A 13 -9.42 -21.40 -20.53
N ILE A 14 -8.22 -20.92 -20.21
CA ILE A 14 -7.14 -21.72 -19.63
C ILE A 14 -7.26 -21.63 -18.11
N PHE A 15 -7.36 -22.80 -17.45
CA PHE A 15 -7.27 -22.88 -15.99
C PHE A 15 -5.81 -22.65 -15.57
N HIS A 16 -5.59 -21.69 -14.65
CA HIS A 16 -4.26 -21.37 -14.12
C HIS A 16 -4.04 -22.00 -12.74
N GLU A 17 -4.87 -21.64 -11.76
CA GLU A 17 -4.72 -22.18 -10.39
C GLU A 17 -6.04 -22.19 -9.60
N LEU A 18 -6.03 -22.97 -8.50
CA LEU A 18 -7.05 -22.92 -7.46
C LEU A 18 -6.56 -22.08 -6.28
N THR A 19 -7.47 -21.31 -5.71
CA THR A 19 -7.25 -20.57 -4.46
C THR A 19 -8.55 -20.54 -3.65
N ARG A 20 -8.47 -20.02 -2.42
CA ARG A 20 -9.66 -19.63 -1.65
C ARG A 20 -9.86 -18.12 -1.75
N SER A 21 -11.10 -17.71 -1.71
CA SER A 21 -11.55 -16.33 -1.79
C SER A 21 -12.71 -16.10 -0.83
N ILE A 22 -13.34 -14.94 -0.89
CA ILE A 22 -14.57 -14.64 -0.16
C ILE A 22 -15.71 -14.30 -1.15
N CYS A 23 -16.92 -14.56 -0.73
CA CYS A 23 -18.12 -14.14 -1.45
C CYS A 23 -18.24 -12.60 -1.41
N PRO A 24 -18.48 -11.90 -2.55
CA PRO A 24 -18.68 -10.45 -2.54
C PRO A 24 -19.85 -10.00 -1.67
N GLU A 25 -20.90 -10.81 -1.56
CA GLU A 25 -22.12 -10.50 -0.81
C GLU A 25 -21.99 -10.83 0.69
N CYS A 26 -21.84 -12.12 1.04
CA CYS A 26 -21.89 -12.57 2.43
C CYS A 26 -20.52 -12.74 3.11
N LYS A 27 -19.41 -12.47 2.40
CA LYS A 27 -18.03 -12.62 2.89
C LYS A 27 -17.65 -14.06 3.31
N ALA A 28 -18.51 -15.06 3.10
CA ALA A 28 -18.18 -16.45 3.35
C ALA A 28 -16.95 -16.89 2.53
N VAL A 29 -16.07 -17.68 3.14
CA VAL A 29 -14.89 -18.23 2.46
C VAL A 29 -15.34 -19.30 1.47
N ILE A 30 -14.94 -19.18 0.21
CA ILE A 30 -15.31 -20.05 -0.91
C ILE A 30 -14.10 -20.36 -1.77
N ASP A 31 -14.18 -21.49 -2.50
CA ASP A 31 -13.16 -21.81 -3.49
C ASP A 31 -13.26 -20.90 -4.71
N ALA A 32 -12.11 -20.58 -5.28
CA ALA A 32 -11.98 -19.75 -6.46
C ALA A 32 -11.00 -20.36 -7.48
N GLN A 33 -11.25 -20.10 -8.74
CA GLN A 33 -10.40 -20.43 -9.87
C GLN A 33 -9.80 -19.15 -10.44
N VAL A 34 -8.50 -19.17 -10.68
CA VAL A 34 -7.83 -18.17 -11.51
C VAL A 34 -7.77 -18.74 -12.92
N ILE A 35 -8.32 -18.00 -13.86
CA ILE A 35 -8.43 -18.41 -15.26
C ILE A 35 -7.86 -17.35 -16.20
N ILE A 36 -7.37 -17.78 -17.35
CA ILE A 36 -6.87 -16.91 -18.42
C ILE A 36 -7.81 -17.01 -19.61
N ARG A 37 -8.28 -15.86 -20.10
CA ARG A 37 -9.12 -15.74 -21.28
C ARG A 37 -8.79 -14.43 -22.01
N ASP A 38 -8.60 -14.48 -23.33
CA ASP A 38 -8.30 -13.30 -24.16
C ASP A 38 -7.12 -12.46 -23.63
N ASN A 39 -6.02 -13.12 -23.26
CA ASN A 39 -4.82 -12.53 -22.66
C ASN A 39 -5.08 -11.73 -21.35
N LYS A 40 -6.17 -11.98 -20.66
CA LYS A 40 -6.52 -11.38 -19.37
C LYS A 40 -6.70 -12.46 -18.32
N VAL A 41 -6.52 -12.10 -17.05
CA VAL A 41 -6.65 -13.02 -15.94
C VAL A 41 -7.88 -12.66 -15.11
N TYR A 42 -8.68 -13.66 -14.80
CA TYR A 42 -9.92 -13.49 -14.05
C TYR A 42 -9.95 -14.41 -12.83
N MET A 43 -10.62 -13.95 -11.79
CA MET A 43 -11.01 -14.78 -10.67
C MET A 43 -12.47 -15.17 -10.81
N ARG A 44 -12.73 -16.48 -10.84
CA ARG A 44 -14.07 -17.06 -10.96
C ARG A 44 -14.36 -17.88 -9.71
N LYS A 45 -15.54 -17.67 -9.10
CA LYS A 45 -15.92 -18.30 -7.84
C LYS A 45 -17.43 -18.47 -7.72
N ARG A 46 -17.83 -19.46 -6.90
CA ARG A 46 -19.25 -19.75 -6.69
C ARG A 46 -19.57 -19.79 -5.20
N CYS A 47 -20.48 -18.93 -4.78
CA CYS A 47 -21.10 -19.01 -3.47
C CYS A 47 -22.31 -19.96 -3.52
N PRO A 48 -22.51 -20.86 -2.55
CA PRO A 48 -23.71 -21.70 -2.49
C PRO A 48 -25.01 -20.90 -2.42
N GLU A 49 -24.99 -19.75 -1.77
CA GLU A 49 -26.17 -18.88 -1.54
C GLU A 49 -26.36 -17.84 -2.63
N HIS A 50 -25.27 -17.25 -3.17
CA HIS A 50 -25.32 -16.10 -4.06
C HIS A 50 -24.93 -16.40 -5.51
N GLY A 51 -24.57 -17.65 -5.83
CA GLY A 51 -24.27 -18.07 -7.20
C GLY A 51 -22.83 -17.73 -7.66
N TRP A 52 -22.68 -17.47 -8.96
CA TRP A 52 -21.40 -17.25 -9.60
C TRP A 52 -20.98 -15.78 -9.60
N PHE A 53 -19.70 -15.56 -9.36
CA PHE A 53 -19.03 -14.28 -9.48
C PHE A 53 -17.78 -14.43 -10.34
N GLU A 54 -17.50 -13.42 -11.14
CA GLU A 54 -16.28 -13.32 -11.94
C GLU A 54 -15.80 -11.86 -11.93
N GLY A 55 -14.49 -11.64 -11.83
CA GLY A 55 -13.87 -10.32 -11.87
C GLY A 55 -12.47 -10.39 -12.46
N ILE A 56 -12.05 -9.34 -13.16
CA ILE A 56 -10.69 -9.24 -13.68
C ILE A 56 -9.71 -8.99 -12.54
N ILE A 57 -8.56 -9.68 -12.57
CA ILE A 57 -7.45 -9.48 -11.63
C ILE A 57 -6.17 -9.01 -12.31
N SER A 58 -6.07 -9.18 -13.63
CA SER A 58 -4.98 -8.60 -14.43
C SER A 58 -5.42 -8.45 -15.88
N SER A 59 -5.15 -7.29 -16.46
CA SER A 59 -5.41 -7.01 -17.88
C SER A 59 -4.35 -7.59 -18.83
N ASP A 60 -3.27 -8.18 -18.28
CA ASP A 60 -2.17 -8.78 -19.02
C ASP A 60 -1.76 -10.13 -18.38
N ALA A 61 -2.04 -11.22 -19.09
CA ALA A 61 -1.76 -12.57 -18.60
C ALA A 61 -0.25 -12.90 -18.63
N GLU A 62 0.51 -12.35 -19.57
CA GLU A 62 1.94 -12.58 -19.66
C GLU A 62 2.67 -11.95 -18.46
N MET A 63 2.35 -10.70 -18.12
CA MET A 63 2.86 -10.03 -16.93
C MET A 63 2.45 -10.77 -15.65
N TYR A 64 1.19 -11.21 -15.55
CA TYR A 64 0.70 -11.95 -14.40
C TYR A 64 1.47 -13.25 -14.18
N VAL A 65 1.58 -14.10 -15.20
CA VAL A 65 2.29 -15.40 -15.14
C VAL A 65 3.78 -15.17 -14.92
N GLY A 66 4.39 -14.22 -15.62
CA GLY A 66 5.81 -13.86 -15.49
C GLY A 66 6.18 -13.37 -14.09
N SER A 67 5.24 -12.73 -13.38
CA SER A 67 5.48 -12.25 -12.01
C SER A 67 5.74 -13.39 -11.00
N ALA A 68 5.29 -14.60 -11.28
CA ALA A 68 5.42 -15.75 -10.36
C ALA A 68 6.89 -16.07 -10.00
N ARG A 69 7.87 -15.77 -10.87
CA ARG A 69 9.31 -15.94 -10.60
C ARG A 69 9.82 -15.08 -9.44
N PHE A 70 9.14 -13.98 -9.14
CA PHE A 70 9.46 -13.07 -8.03
C PHE A 70 8.85 -13.52 -6.69
N ASN A 71 8.09 -14.61 -6.66
CA ASN A 71 7.48 -15.12 -5.43
C ASN A 71 8.53 -15.83 -4.55
N LYS A 72 9.16 -15.06 -3.66
CA LYS A 72 10.21 -15.54 -2.75
C LYS A 72 9.63 -15.86 -1.38
N PRO A 73 10.28 -16.73 -0.58
CA PRO A 73 9.94 -16.90 0.82
C PRO A 73 10.02 -15.56 1.56
N GLY A 74 9.05 -15.30 2.43
CA GLY A 74 9.10 -14.14 3.33
C GLY A 74 9.85 -14.46 4.62
N THR A 75 10.15 -13.40 5.38
CA THR A 75 10.65 -13.52 6.75
C THR A 75 9.47 -13.68 7.71
N ILE A 76 9.58 -14.57 8.67
CA ILE A 76 8.53 -14.81 9.67
C ILE A 76 8.68 -13.80 10.81
N PRO A 77 7.58 -13.25 11.36
CA PRO A 77 7.62 -12.37 12.53
C PRO A 77 8.18 -13.08 13.76
N LEU A 78 8.66 -12.32 14.74
CA LEU A 78 9.21 -12.87 15.99
C LEU A 78 8.15 -13.44 16.91
N ASP A 79 6.93 -12.88 16.84
CA ASP A 79 5.79 -13.29 17.63
C ASP A 79 4.51 -13.23 16.82
N PHE A 80 3.51 -14.04 17.20
CA PHE A 80 2.20 -14.09 16.58
C PHE A 80 1.14 -13.56 17.54
N SER A 81 0.13 -12.86 17.00
CA SER A 81 -0.92 -12.23 17.82
C SER A 81 -2.20 -13.06 17.91
N THR A 82 -2.38 -14.07 17.07
CA THR A 82 -3.58 -14.92 17.06
C THR A 82 -3.22 -16.39 16.83
N GLU A 83 -4.08 -17.27 17.34
CA GLU A 83 -4.03 -18.71 17.04
C GLU A 83 -4.80 -19.05 15.76
N VAL A 84 -4.56 -20.23 15.22
CA VAL A 84 -5.30 -20.74 14.05
C VAL A 84 -6.41 -21.67 14.51
N ASN A 85 -7.66 -21.21 14.38
CA ASN A 85 -8.86 -21.98 14.75
C ASN A 85 -9.76 -22.26 13.52
N ASN A 86 -9.98 -21.25 12.66
CA ASN A 86 -10.86 -21.33 11.49
C ASN A 86 -10.07 -21.24 10.17
N GLY A 87 -8.77 -20.91 10.25
CA GLY A 87 -7.88 -20.74 9.11
C GLY A 87 -8.04 -19.39 8.41
N CYS A 88 -7.10 -19.10 7.51
CA CYS A 88 -7.09 -17.85 6.77
C CYS A 88 -8.33 -17.71 5.84
N PRO A 89 -9.01 -16.54 5.81
CA PRO A 89 -8.67 -15.26 6.46
C PRO A 89 -9.44 -14.99 7.77
N LEU A 90 -9.97 -15.99 8.44
CA LEU A 90 -10.88 -15.81 9.58
C LEU A 90 -10.17 -15.63 10.94
N ASP A 91 -8.89 -16.00 11.04
CA ASP A 91 -8.08 -15.86 12.25
C ASP A 91 -7.00 -14.77 12.09
N CYS A 92 -7.27 -13.72 11.30
CA CYS A 92 -6.30 -12.69 11.03
C CYS A 92 -5.95 -11.83 12.24
N GLY A 93 -4.68 -11.64 12.42
CA GLY A 93 -4.05 -10.92 13.52
C GLY A 93 -2.58 -11.27 13.62
N LEU A 94 -1.97 -11.67 12.50
CA LEU A 94 -0.64 -12.25 12.39
C LEU A 94 -0.60 -13.62 13.09
N CYS A 95 -1.26 -14.61 12.46
CA CYS A 95 -1.30 -15.98 12.93
C CYS A 95 -0.14 -16.83 12.37
N PRO A 96 0.14 -18.03 12.91
CA PRO A 96 1.22 -18.92 12.41
C PRO A 96 1.10 -19.39 10.96
N GLU A 97 -0.06 -19.23 10.30
CA GLU A 97 -0.20 -19.47 8.85
C GLU A 97 0.30 -18.30 8.00
N HIS A 98 0.55 -17.14 8.61
CA HIS A 98 1.09 -15.96 7.90
C HIS A 98 2.54 -16.21 7.48
N LYS A 99 2.93 -15.80 6.27
CA LYS A 99 4.19 -16.18 5.63
C LYS A 99 5.14 -15.01 5.40
N GLN A 100 4.85 -13.88 6.03
CA GLN A 100 5.64 -12.66 5.90
C GLN A 100 5.54 -11.83 7.18
N HIS A 101 6.64 -11.18 7.57
CA HIS A 101 6.63 -10.17 8.63
C HIS A 101 5.99 -8.86 8.14
N ILE A 102 5.78 -7.90 9.06
CA ILE A 102 5.20 -6.60 8.73
C ILE A 102 6.30 -5.63 8.31
N CYS A 103 6.46 -5.40 7.00
CA CYS A 103 7.37 -4.38 6.49
C CYS A 103 6.83 -2.96 6.71
N LEU A 104 5.51 -2.80 6.69
CA LEU A 104 4.82 -1.52 6.86
C LEU A 104 3.62 -1.70 7.79
N ALA A 105 3.68 -1.09 8.97
CA ALA A 105 2.59 -1.05 9.91
C ALA A 105 1.74 0.20 9.70
N LEU A 106 0.41 0.05 9.72
CA LEU A 106 -0.52 1.19 9.71
C LEU A 106 -1.28 1.26 11.03
N ILE A 107 -1.49 2.48 11.50
CA ILE A 107 -2.35 2.80 12.64
C ILE A 107 -3.41 3.79 12.18
N GLU A 108 -4.68 3.39 12.18
CA GLU A 108 -5.81 4.28 11.95
C GLU A 108 -6.14 5.01 13.26
N ILE A 109 -5.57 6.21 13.46
CA ILE A 109 -5.67 6.92 14.74
C ILE A 109 -7.03 7.58 14.95
N ASN A 110 -7.80 7.78 13.89
CA ASN A 110 -9.16 8.35 13.95
C ASN A 110 -10.00 7.90 12.77
N THR A 111 -11.32 8.04 12.89
CA THR A 111 -12.25 7.86 11.76
C THR A 111 -12.72 9.18 11.18
N ALA A 112 -12.59 10.29 11.93
CA ALA A 112 -12.99 11.61 11.47
C ALA A 112 -12.14 12.09 10.30
N CYS A 113 -12.77 12.81 9.36
CA CYS A 113 -12.11 13.42 8.21
C CYS A 113 -12.72 14.81 7.96
N ASN A 114 -11.94 15.72 7.39
CA ASN A 114 -12.38 17.01 6.90
C ASN A 114 -12.81 16.98 5.42
N LEU A 115 -12.94 15.79 4.83
CA LEU A 115 -13.52 15.52 3.51
C LEU A 115 -14.56 14.41 3.60
N ASP A 116 -15.51 14.42 2.67
CA ASP A 116 -16.51 13.36 2.49
C ASP A 116 -16.42 12.78 1.07
N CYS A 117 -15.29 12.12 0.80
CA CYS A 117 -14.95 11.63 -0.53
C CYS A 117 -15.94 10.57 -1.04
N PRO A 118 -16.42 10.67 -2.30
CA PRO A 118 -17.19 9.61 -2.97
C PRO A 118 -16.42 8.29 -3.05
N ILE A 119 -15.10 8.35 -3.25
CA ILE A 119 -14.21 7.19 -3.18
C ILE A 119 -13.34 7.32 -1.92
N CYS A 120 -13.65 6.51 -0.90
CA CYS A 120 -12.95 6.54 0.38
C CYS A 120 -12.67 5.12 0.87
N PHE A 121 -11.43 4.69 0.76
CA PHE A 121 -10.98 3.37 1.17
C PHE A 121 -11.26 3.09 2.67
N ALA A 122 -11.05 4.10 3.52
CA ALA A 122 -11.25 4.00 4.96
C ALA A 122 -12.71 4.13 5.41
N ASP A 123 -13.62 4.50 4.50
CA ASP A 123 -15.01 4.86 4.86
C ASP A 123 -15.06 5.82 6.05
N ALA A 124 -14.31 6.93 5.91
CA ALA A 124 -14.16 7.93 6.96
C ALA A 124 -15.50 8.55 7.36
N GLY A 125 -15.68 8.86 8.63
CA GLY A 125 -16.92 9.42 9.17
C GLY A 125 -16.92 9.49 10.69
N ILE A 126 -18.11 9.40 11.28
CA ILE A 126 -18.25 9.37 12.75
C ILE A 126 -17.74 8.03 13.28
N GLY A 127 -16.96 8.06 14.35
CA GLY A 127 -16.44 6.85 14.97
C GLY A 127 -15.58 7.16 16.19
N TYR A 128 -14.32 6.79 16.17
CA TYR A 128 -13.39 6.89 17.29
C TYR A 128 -12.22 7.83 17.03
N ASN A 129 -11.57 8.26 18.11
CA ASN A 129 -10.20 8.77 18.13
C ASN A 129 -9.40 7.90 19.11
N LEU A 130 -8.25 7.38 18.69
CA LEU A 130 -7.35 6.66 19.59
C LEU A 130 -6.69 7.65 20.55
N THR A 131 -6.46 7.21 21.78
CA THR A 131 -5.65 7.96 22.74
C THR A 131 -4.16 7.70 22.49
N LEU A 132 -3.29 8.60 22.96
CA LEU A 132 -1.85 8.38 22.90
C LEU A 132 -1.44 7.07 23.59
N GLU A 133 -2.08 6.73 24.73
CA GLU A 133 -1.81 5.48 25.47
C GLU A 133 -2.16 4.22 24.62
N GLN A 134 -3.26 4.26 23.88
CA GLN A 134 -3.59 3.17 22.94
C GLN A 134 -2.55 3.04 21.83
N VAL A 135 -2.14 4.16 21.25
CA VAL A 135 -1.10 4.17 20.21
C VAL A 135 0.24 3.71 20.76
N ASP A 136 0.63 4.13 21.97
CA ASP A 136 1.83 3.64 22.64
C ASP A 136 1.84 2.12 22.77
N SER A 137 0.73 1.53 23.27
CA SER A 137 0.60 0.07 23.38
C SER A 137 0.68 -0.64 22.04
N MET A 138 0.13 -0.06 20.97
CA MET A 138 0.22 -0.60 19.61
C MET A 138 1.65 -0.54 19.06
N LEU A 139 2.38 0.54 19.33
CA LEU A 139 3.78 0.69 18.93
C LEU A 139 4.69 -0.27 19.71
N ASP A 140 4.45 -0.47 21.01
CA ASP A 140 5.16 -1.47 21.81
C ASP A 140 4.92 -2.88 21.25
N ARG A 141 3.68 -3.19 20.89
CA ARG A 141 3.35 -4.47 20.24
C ARG A 141 4.05 -4.66 18.91
N LEU A 142 4.17 -3.60 18.10
CA LEU A 142 4.92 -3.65 16.84
C LEU A 142 6.40 -4.00 17.07
N VAL A 143 7.03 -3.41 18.09
CA VAL A 143 8.42 -3.72 18.46
C VAL A 143 8.55 -5.18 18.93
N GLU A 144 7.60 -5.71 19.69
CA GLU A 144 7.61 -7.12 20.10
C GLU A 144 7.50 -8.07 18.90
N ILE A 145 6.65 -7.76 17.92
CA ILE A 145 6.41 -8.58 16.73
C ILE A 145 7.62 -8.57 15.79
N GLU A 146 8.23 -7.38 15.56
CA GLU A 146 9.24 -7.17 14.52
C GLU A 146 10.67 -7.07 15.07
N GLY A 147 10.87 -6.74 16.35
CA GLY A 147 12.16 -6.46 16.97
C GLY A 147 12.75 -5.12 16.55
N ASP A 148 12.91 -4.90 15.25
CA ASP A 148 13.43 -3.66 14.64
C ASP A 148 12.50 -3.20 13.51
N PRO A 149 11.32 -2.62 13.86
CA PRO A 149 10.31 -2.25 12.88
C PRO A 149 10.81 -1.16 11.93
N GLU A 150 10.56 -1.37 10.63
CA GLU A 150 11.08 -0.47 9.60
C GLU A 150 10.20 0.77 9.41
N VAL A 151 8.89 0.59 9.25
CA VAL A 151 7.98 1.69 8.90
C VAL A 151 6.69 1.61 9.70
N VAL A 152 6.29 2.76 10.26
CA VAL A 152 4.92 2.98 10.75
C VAL A 152 4.27 4.14 10.00
N GLN A 153 3.02 3.97 9.59
CA GLN A 153 2.23 4.99 8.92
C GLN A 153 0.98 5.33 9.74
N PHE A 154 0.85 6.58 10.16
CA PHE A 154 -0.37 7.08 10.76
C PHE A 154 -1.38 7.44 9.67
N SER A 155 -2.57 6.89 9.81
CA SER A 155 -3.68 6.98 8.86
C SER A 155 -5.01 7.08 9.61
N GLY A 156 -6.12 6.82 8.92
CA GLY A 156 -7.47 6.84 9.47
C GLY A 156 -8.45 7.52 8.53
N GLY A 157 -9.28 8.41 9.05
CA GLY A 157 -10.00 9.39 8.23
C GLY A 157 -9.00 10.41 7.69
N GLU A 158 -8.70 11.42 8.49
CA GLU A 158 -7.60 12.35 8.24
C GLU A 158 -6.76 12.48 9.51
N PRO A 159 -5.54 11.93 9.56
CA PRO A 159 -4.74 11.91 10.78
C PRO A 159 -4.29 13.30 11.22
N THR A 160 -4.14 14.27 10.30
CA THR A 160 -3.68 15.62 10.64
C THR A 160 -4.68 16.42 11.48
N ILE A 161 -5.96 16.03 11.51
CA ILE A 161 -6.94 16.65 12.41
C ILE A 161 -6.92 16.07 13.83
N HIS A 162 -6.20 14.95 14.05
CA HIS A 162 -6.05 14.39 15.40
C HIS A 162 -5.19 15.32 16.27
N PRO A 163 -5.66 15.72 17.49
CA PRO A 163 -4.95 16.70 18.30
C PRO A 163 -3.58 16.24 18.82
N GLN A 164 -3.37 14.94 18.98
CA GLN A 164 -2.16 14.34 19.54
C GLN A 164 -1.26 13.69 18.46
N LEU A 165 -1.47 13.97 17.17
CA LEU A 165 -0.63 13.39 16.12
C LEU A 165 0.88 13.70 16.29
N PRO A 166 1.30 14.93 16.67
CA PRO A 166 2.72 15.21 16.91
C PRO A 166 3.33 14.32 18.00
N GLU A 167 2.61 14.10 19.10
CA GLU A 167 3.04 13.23 20.19
C GLU A 167 3.12 11.75 19.75
N MET A 168 2.20 11.29 18.93
CA MET A 168 2.20 9.94 18.37
C MET A 168 3.40 9.72 17.43
N ILE A 169 3.72 10.72 16.58
CA ILE A 169 4.91 10.67 15.72
C ILE A 169 6.18 10.59 16.58
N GLN A 170 6.28 11.40 17.62
CA GLN A 170 7.41 11.38 18.53
C GLN A 170 7.53 10.03 19.25
N ALA A 171 6.43 9.47 19.75
CA ALA A 171 6.39 8.18 20.40
C ALA A 171 6.90 7.02 19.51
N ALA A 172 6.60 7.07 18.20
CA ALA A 172 7.12 6.12 17.24
C ALA A 172 8.66 6.29 17.04
N LYS A 173 9.12 7.52 16.94
CA LYS A 173 10.56 7.82 16.82
C LYS A 173 11.36 7.42 18.07
N ASP A 174 10.81 7.65 19.25
CA ASP A 174 11.44 7.29 20.54
C ASP A 174 11.66 5.76 20.66
N ARG A 175 10.88 4.95 19.96
CA ARG A 175 11.03 3.49 19.87
C ARG A 175 12.03 3.04 18.82
N GLY A 176 12.68 3.96 18.12
CA GLY A 176 13.66 3.67 17.08
C GLY A 176 13.07 3.15 15.78
N ILE A 177 11.76 3.33 15.56
CA ILE A 177 11.13 2.99 14.27
C ILE A 177 11.79 3.84 13.19
N ARG A 178 12.37 3.17 12.18
CA ARG A 178 13.28 3.80 11.22
C ARG A 178 12.60 4.88 10.39
N GLN A 179 11.33 4.67 10.04
CA GLN A 179 10.55 5.62 9.26
C GLN A 179 9.16 5.82 9.84
N VAL A 180 8.78 7.07 10.03
CA VAL A 180 7.43 7.46 10.43
C VAL A 180 6.78 8.22 9.28
N MET A 181 5.60 7.77 8.86
CA MET A 181 4.84 8.35 7.76
C MET A 181 3.50 8.88 8.23
N ILE A 182 2.99 9.91 7.54
CA ILE A 182 1.61 10.39 7.67
C ILE A 182 0.89 10.29 6.33
N ASN A 183 -0.27 9.64 6.29
CA ASN A 183 -1.13 9.58 5.11
C ASN A 183 -2.18 10.68 5.19
N THR A 184 -2.06 11.71 4.36
CA THR A 184 -2.88 12.92 4.50
C THR A 184 -3.44 13.43 3.17
N ASN A 185 -4.63 14.05 3.26
CA ASN A 185 -5.20 14.81 2.15
C ASN A 185 -4.52 16.19 1.96
N GLY A 186 -3.65 16.62 2.87
CA GLY A 186 -2.84 17.84 2.76
C GLY A 186 -3.54 19.17 3.04
N ILE A 187 -4.84 19.19 3.29
CA ILE A 187 -5.59 20.44 3.52
C ILE A 187 -4.99 21.22 4.70
N ARG A 188 -4.69 20.57 5.81
CA ARG A 188 -4.11 21.23 6.97
C ARG A 188 -2.69 21.73 6.70
N LEU A 189 -1.90 21.01 5.93
CA LEU A 189 -0.55 21.45 5.51
C LEU A 189 -0.60 22.68 4.62
N ALA A 190 -1.66 22.85 3.81
CA ALA A 190 -1.86 24.02 2.96
C ALA A 190 -2.23 25.28 3.74
N HIS A 191 -2.86 25.17 4.92
CA HIS A 191 -3.52 26.32 5.56
C HIS A 191 -3.11 26.60 7.00
N ASP A 192 -2.36 25.71 7.68
CA ASP A 192 -1.96 25.84 9.08
C ASP A 192 -0.42 25.94 9.20
N ASP A 193 0.09 27.18 9.34
CA ASP A 193 1.53 27.46 9.47
C ASP A 193 2.15 26.81 10.71
N ARG A 194 1.40 26.82 11.82
CA ARG A 194 1.88 26.24 13.08
C ARG A 194 1.99 24.72 12.96
N PHE A 195 1.01 24.08 12.34
CA PHE A 195 1.03 22.65 12.13
C PHE A 195 2.16 22.24 11.16
N LEU A 196 2.34 22.98 10.06
CA LEU A 196 3.44 22.74 9.13
C LEU A 196 4.80 22.84 9.84
N ALA A 197 5.01 23.87 10.66
CA ALA A 197 6.26 24.02 11.43
C ALA A 197 6.48 22.86 12.43
N GLN A 198 5.42 22.35 13.05
CA GLN A 198 5.49 21.15 13.91
C GLN A 198 5.88 19.91 13.10
N MET A 199 5.28 19.71 11.94
CA MET A 199 5.61 18.58 11.06
C MET A 199 7.04 18.68 10.53
N ALA A 200 7.50 19.87 10.13
CA ALA A 200 8.87 20.09 9.71
C ALA A 200 9.90 19.79 10.82
N ALA A 201 9.59 20.10 12.08
CA ALA A 201 10.44 19.76 13.22
C ALA A 201 10.48 18.25 13.53
N LEU A 202 9.38 17.55 13.26
CA LEU A 202 9.26 16.09 13.44
C LEU A 202 9.70 15.31 12.21
N ASP A 203 9.76 15.91 11.06
CA ASP A 203 10.19 15.32 9.77
C ASP A 203 9.62 13.93 9.50
N PRO A 204 8.27 13.74 9.49
CA PRO A 204 7.69 12.51 8.98
C PRO A 204 7.70 12.54 7.45
N VAL A 205 7.74 11.36 6.81
CA VAL A 205 7.50 11.26 5.37
C VAL A 205 6.01 11.52 5.09
N VAL A 206 5.71 12.43 4.19
CA VAL A 206 4.33 12.77 3.83
C VAL A 206 3.86 11.89 2.69
N TYR A 207 2.97 10.93 2.99
CA TYR A 207 2.25 10.12 2.01
C TYR A 207 1.02 10.91 1.57
N PHE A 208 1.20 11.64 0.46
CA PHE A 208 0.35 12.78 0.09
C PHE A 208 -0.66 12.39 -0.99
N GLN A 209 -1.93 12.47 -0.67
CA GLN A 209 -3.00 12.21 -1.61
C GLN A 209 -2.98 13.22 -2.78
N PHE A 210 -2.79 12.70 -4.01
CA PHE A 210 -2.69 13.51 -5.22
C PHE A 210 -3.19 12.73 -6.44
N ASP A 211 -4.46 12.92 -6.82
CA ASP A 211 -5.15 12.03 -7.77
C ASP A 211 -5.07 12.48 -9.23
N GLY A 212 -4.64 13.70 -9.52
CA GLY A 212 -4.55 14.25 -10.87
C GLY A 212 -4.13 15.71 -10.92
N LEU A 213 -4.08 16.23 -12.13
CA LEU A 213 -3.78 17.61 -12.47
C LEU A 213 -5.01 18.37 -13.00
N ARG A 214 -6.20 17.74 -12.92
CA ARG A 214 -7.47 18.31 -13.33
C ARG A 214 -8.41 18.44 -12.14
N GLU A 215 -9.16 19.51 -12.10
CA GLU A 215 -10.14 19.76 -11.05
C GLU A 215 -11.30 18.76 -11.06
N ASP A 216 -11.76 18.34 -12.24
CA ASP A 216 -12.83 17.35 -12.40
C ASP A 216 -12.46 15.97 -11.83
N THR A 217 -11.17 15.60 -11.85
CA THR A 217 -10.66 14.41 -11.17
C THR A 217 -10.94 14.47 -9.68
N TYR A 218 -10.62 15.62 -9.03
CA TYR A 218 -10.88 15.80 -7.60
C TYR A 218 -12.37 15.85 -7.28
N LEU A 219 -13.16 16.53 -8.09
CA LEU A 219 -14.62 16.56 -7.91
C LEU A 219 -15.22 15.15 -7.95
N THR A 220 -14.75 14.30 -8.87
CA THR A 220 -15.24 12.92 -9.01
C THR A 220 -14.78 12.02 -7.88
N ILE A 221 -13.48 12.05 -7.54
CA ILE A 221 -12.89 11.12 -6.56
C ILE A 221 -13.09 11.62 -5.14
N ARG A 222 -12.95 12.94 -4.90
CA ARG A 222 -12.93 13.54 -3.56
C ARG A 222 -14.16 14.36 -3.20
N GLY A 223 -14.98 14.73 -4.17
CA GLY A 223 -16.21 15.51 -3.99
C GLY A 223 -15.98 17.03 -3.82
N GLU A 224 -14.73 17.48 -3.86
CA GLU A 224 -14.34 18.87 -3.62
C GLU A 224 -13.29 19.34 -4.64
N PRO A 225 -13.25 20.65 -4.98
CA PRO A 225 -12.24 21.23 -5.85
C PRO A 225 -10.93 21.42 -5.08
N LEU A 226 -9.98 20.50 -5.20
CA LEU A 226 -8.80 20.44 -4.33
C LEU A 226 -7.46 20.75 -5.03
N LEU A 227 -7.41 20.92 -6.35
CA LEU A 227 -6.16 21.04 -7.08
C LEU A 227 -5.27 22.16 -6.53
N ASP A 228 -5.82 23.39 -6.39
CA ASP A 228 -5.08 24.53 -5.85
C ASP A 228 -4.59 24.29 -4.42
N THR A 229 -5.39 23.63 -3.60
CA THR A 229 -5.01 23.25 -2.23
C THR A 229 -3.85 22.25 -2.24
N LYS A 230 -3.86 21.28 -3.17
CA LYS A 230 -2.78 20.29 -3.31
C LYS A 230 -1.47 20.95 -3.74
N MET A 231 -1.54 21.84 -4.73
CA MET A 231 -0.38 22.59 -5.20
C MET A 231 0.19 23.48 -4.08
N CYS A 232 -0.65 24.22 -3.37
CA CYS A 232 -0.24 25.03 -2.22
C CYS A 232 0.44 24.19 -1.13
N ALA A 233 -0.11 23.02 -0.79
CA ALA A 233 0.48 22.13 0.22
C ALA A 233 1.87 21.64 -0.20
N LEU A 234 2.05 21.22 -1.47
CA LEU A 234 3.33 20.75 -1.98
C LEU A 234 4.39 21.86 -2.01
N ASP A 235 4.03 23.07 -2.46
CA ASP A 235 4.93 24.23 -2.44
C ASP A 235 5.38 24.58 -1.02
N ARG A 236 4.47 24.47 -0.06
CA ARG A 236 4.77 24.72 1.36
C ARG A 236 5.65 23.63 1.96
N LEU A 237 5.44 22.35 1.60
CA LEU A 237 6.33 21.28 1.99
C LEU A 237 7.74 21.51 1.44
N ALA A 238 7.88 21.89 0.16
CA ALA A 238 9.16 22.24 -0.44
C ALA A 238 9.84 23.40 0.31
N GLY A 239 9.10 24.48 0.61
CA GLY A 239 9.60 25.62 1.38
C GLY A 239 10.02 25.27 2.81
N ALA A 240 9.44 24.22 3.40
CA ALA A 240 9.78 23.72 4.73
C ALA A 240 10.91 22.65 4.70
N GLY A 241 11.43 22.26 3.53
CA GLY A 241 12.45 21.23 3.37
C GLY A 241 11.93 19.81 3.62
N MET A 242 10.60 19.61 3.61
CA MET A 242 9.97 18.31 3.81
C MET A 242 9.77 17.59 2.48
N THR A 243 9.77 16.27 2.53
CA THR A 243 9.56 15.41 1.37
C THR A 243 8.18 14.76 1.35
N ALA A 244 7.65 14.54 0.15
CA ALA A 244 6.38 13.88 -0.08
C ALA A 244 6.50 12.75 -1.11
N VAL A 245 5.66 11.73 -0.93
CA VAL A 245 5.37 10.72 -1.92
C VAL A 245 3.92 10.93 -2.38
N LEU A 246 3.71 11.21 -3.66
CA LEU A 246 2.36 11.38 -4.20
C LEU A 246 1.63 10.05 -4.24
N VAL A 247 0.36 10.06 -3.89
CA VAL A 247 -0.50 8.87 -3.91
C VAL A 247 -1.73 9.16 -4.73
N ALA A 248 -1.84 8.49 -5.88
CA ALA A 248 -2.93 8.67 -6.82
C ALA A 248 -3.83 7.43 -6.82
N ALA A 249 -5.10 7.62 -6.49
CA ALA A 249 -6.13 6.64 -6.73
C ALA A 249 -6.51 6.69 -8.22
N ILE A 250 -6.35 5.57 -8.94
CA ILE A 250 -6.61 5.51 -10.37
C ILE A 250 -7.88 4.75 -10.64
N GLU A 251 -8.87 5.46 -11.19
CA GLU A 251 -10.19 4.92 -11.53
C GLU A 251 -10.43 4.97 -13.03
N ARG A 252 -11.03 3.89 -13.55
CA ARG A 252 -11.36 3.80 -14.98
C ARG A 252 -12.30 4.94 -15.41
N SER A 253 -12.01 5.52 -16.55
CA SER A 253 -12.75 6.65 -17.13
C SER A 253 -12.74 7.95 -16.31
N VAL A 254 -11.89 8.03 -15.29
CA VAL A 254 -11.70 9.26 -14.50
C VAL A 254 -10.33 9.85 -14.76
N ASN A 255 -9.24 9.12 -14.46
CA ASN A 255 -7.87 9.65 -14.49
C ASN A 255 -6.82 8.64 -14.97
N THR A 256 -7.20 7.61 -15.69
CA THR A 256 -6.22 6.69 -16.32
C THR A 256 -5.33 7.37 -17.36
N ASP A 257 -5.76 8.49 -17.91
CA ASP A 257 -5.02 9.35 -18.83
C ASP A 257 -4.08 10.35 -18.11
N GLU A 258 -4.11 10.39 -16.78
CA GLU A 258 -3.26 11.29 -15.98
C GLU A 258 -2.03 10.59 -15.36
N VAL A 259 -1.83 9.27 -15.54
CA VAL A 259 -0.71 8.56 -14.90
C VAL A 259 0.66 9.09 -15.35
N GLY A 260 0.85 9.37 -16.64
CA GLY A 260 2.04 10.01 -17.17
C GLY A 260 2.21 11.46 -16.70
N PRO A 261 1.21 12.32 -16.86
CA PRO A 261 1.22 13.69 -16.33
C PRO A 261 1.52 13.80 -14.82
N ILE A 262 0.93 12.94 -13.97
CA ILE A 262 1.23 12.89 -12.53
C ILE A 262 2.70 12.54 -12.29
N LEU A 263 3.22 11.55 -13.00
CA LEU A 263 4.62 11.14 -12.89
C LEU A 263 5.57 12.27 -13.32
N GLU A 264 5.31 12.92 -14.45
CA GLU A 264 6.10 14.05 -14.95
C GLU A 264 6.08 15.25 -14.01
N PHE A 265 4.92 15.52 -13.39
CA PHE A 265 4.79 16.54 -12.33
C PHE A 265 5.65 16.17 -11.12
N GLY A 266 5.55 14.93 -10.64
CA GLY A 266 6.30 14.47 -9.47
C GLY A 266 7.82 14.54 -9.69
N LEU A 267 8.31 14.15 -10.86
CA LEU A 267 9.74 14.22 -11.22
C LEU A 267 10.30 15.65 -11.22
N LYS A 268 9.46 16.66 -11.44
CA LYS A 268 9.87 18.07 -11.52
C LYS A 268 9.68 18.83 -10.20
N HIS A 269 8.83 18.31 -9.30
CA HIS A 269 8.50 19.07 -8.09
C HIS A 269 9.52 18.82 -6.96
N PRO A 270 10.12 19.87 -6.36
CA PRO A 270 11.25 19.74 -5.43
C PRO A 270 10.93 19.00 -4.13
N ALA A 271 9.67 18.95 -3.67
CA ALA A 271 9.29 18.18 -2.49
C ALA A 271 9.04 16.69 -2.80
N VAL A 272 8.83 16.31 -4.06
CA VAL A 272 8.37 14.96 -4.41
C VAL A 272 9.54 14.02 -4.63
N ARG A 273 9.49 12.85 -4.00
CA ARG A 273 10.50 11.79 -4.13
C ARG A 273 9.94 10.48 -4.66
N GLY A 274 8.66 10.43 -4.95
CA GLY A 274 8.04 9.26 -5.56
C GLY A 274 6.57 9.45 -5.83
N VAL A 275 6.04 8.53 -6.63
CA VAL A 275 4.61 8.43 -6.94
C VAL A 275 4.15 7.01 -6.72
N VAL A 276 3.07 6.84 -5.97
CA VAL A 276 2.39 5.57 -5.77
C VAL A 276 1.05 5.61 -6.48
N PHE A 277 0.90 4.81 -7.51
CA PHE A 277 -0.38 4.63 -8.19
C PHE A 277 -1.14 3.45 -7.54
N GLN A 278 -2.39 3.67 -7.23
CA GLN A 278 -3.26 2.67 -6.63
C GLN A 278 -4.51 2.51 -7.49
N PRO A 279 -4.67 1.39 -8.21
CA PRO A 279 -5.98 1.05 -8.76
C PRO A 279 -7.04 1.16 -7.68
N VAL A 280 -8.17 1.80 -7.96
CA VAL A 280 -9.26 1.91 -6.98
C VAL A 280 -9.73 0.52 -6.58
N THR A 281 -9.64 0.25 -5.27
CA THR A 281 -10.13 -0.98 -4.66
C THR A 281 -11.52 -0.72 -4.11
N HIS A 282 -12.48 -1.58 -4.44
CA HIS A 282 -13.89 -1.37 -4.13
C HIS A 282 -14.23 -1.89 -2.73
N VAL A 283 -13.70 -1.16 -1.74
CA VAL A 283 -13.96 -1.31 -0.29
C VAL A 283 -14.32 0.06 0.29
N GLY A 284 -14.99 0.11 1.43
CA GLY A 284 -15.48 1.35 2.01
C GLY A 284 -16.52 2.04 1.11
N ARG A 285 -16.35 3.35 0.87
CA ARG A 285 -17.18 4.09 -0.09
C ARG A 285 -16.54 4.05 -1.48
N HIS A 286 -17.31 3.73 -2.48
CA HIS A 286 -16.90 3.71 -3.88
C HIS A 286 -18.08 4.03 -4.81
N ILE A 287 -17.76 4.51 -6.00
CA ILE A 287 -18.75 4.68 -7.08
C ILE A 287 -19.16 3.32 -7.65
N GLU A 288 -20.24 3.29 -8.42
CA GLU A 288 -20.64 2.09 -9.15
C GLU A 288 -19.54 1.64 -10.11
N PHE A 289 -19.25 0.34 -10.15
CA PHE A 289 -18.20 -0.23 -10.97
C PHE A 289 -18.62 -1.59 -11.54
N ASP A 290 -17.97 -1.97 -12.63
CA ASP A 290 -18.05 -3.33 -13.20
C ASP A 290 -16.78 -4.10 -12.85
N PRO A 291 -16.87 -5.21 -12.09
CA PRO A 291 -15.70 -6.01 -11.72
C PRO A 291 -14.93 -6.59 -12.91
N MET A 292 -15.54 -6.60 -14.12
CA MET A 292 -14.89 -7.07 -15.34
C MET A 292 -14.06 -6.01 -16.06
N THR A 293 -14.19 -4.74 -15.70
CA THR A 293 -13.52 -3.62 -16.40
C THR A 293 -12.71 -2.71 -15.49
N ARG A 294 -12.48 -3.08 -14.25
CA ARG A 294 -11.65 -2.31 -13.29
C ARG A 294 -10.22 -2.08 -13.79
N VAL A 295 -9.56 -1.05 -13.27
CA VAL A 295 -8.13 -0.81 -13.52
C VAL A 295 -7.30 -1.88 -12.78
N THR A 296 -6.24 -2.36 -13.41
CA THR A 296 -5.29 -3.31 -12.86
C THR A 296 -3.85 -2.77 -12.96
N VAL A 297 -2.91 -3.41 -12.29
CA VAL A 297 -1.48 -2.99 -12.32
C VAL A 297 -0.94 -2.86 -13.75
N PRO A 298 -1.14 -3.81 -14.68
CA PRO A 298 -0.69 -3.66 -16.06
C PRO A 298 -1.29 -2.46 -16.79
N ASP A 299 -2.55 -2.11 -16.55
CA ASP A 299 -3.17 -0.93 -17.18
C ASP A 299 -2.39 0.36 -16.84
N ILE A 300 -1.93 0.48 -15.59
CA ILE A 300 -1.16 1.64 -15.13
C ILE A 300 0.24 1.63 -15.75
N ILE A 301 0.92 0.47 -15.80
CA ILE A 301 2.26 0.35 -16.39
C ILE A 301 2.21 0.72 -17.89
N HIS A 302 1.26 0.15 -18.63
CA HIS A 302 1.05 0.50 -20.06
C HIS A 302 0.73 1.98 -20.21
N GLY A 303 -0.13 2.53 -19.34
CA GLY A 303 -0.44 3.97 -19.34
C GLY A 303 0.80 4.84 -19.12
N ILE A 304 1.69 4.49 -18.20
CA ILE A 304 2.95 5.21 -17.98
C ILE A 304 3.82 5.14 -19.24
N VAL A 305 4.01 3.95 -19.83
CA VAL A 305 4.84 3.77 -21.04
C VAL A 305 4.31 4.60 -22.21
N GLU A 306 2.99 4.56 -22.44
CA GLU A 306 2.34 5.29 -23.52
C GLU A 306 2.36 6.81 -23.32
N GLN A 307 2.09 7.28 -22.09
CA GLN A 307 1.93 8.71 -21.78
C GLN A 307 3.25 9.44 -21.49
N THR A 308 4.38 8.73 -21.47
CA THR A 308 5.72 9.32 -21.27
C THR A 308 6.59 9.24 -22.52
N ASP A 309 5.97 9.11 -23.70
CA ASP A 309 6.64 9.08 -25.01
C ASP A 309 7.82 8.07 -25.07
N GLY A 310 7.65 6.90 -24.43
CA GLY A 310 8.66 5.84 -24.39
C GLY A 310 9.87 6.12 -23.49
N ARG A 311 9.80 7.08 -22.59
CA ARG A 311 10.81 7.29 -21.55
C ARG A 311 10.96 6.05 -20.67
N PHE A 312 9.85 5.37 -20.37
CA PHE A 312 9.79 4.10 -19.64
C PHE A 312 9.41 2.95 -20.56
N VAL A 313 9.85 1.74 -20.19
CA VAL A 313 9.49 0.47 -20.83
C VAL A 313 8.99 -0.51 -19.76
N LEU A 314 8.34 -1.60 -20.17
CA LEU A 314 7.74 -2.56 -19.24
C LEU A 314 8.77 -3.18 -18.28
N GLU A 315 9.98 -3.42 -18.75
CA GLU A 315 11.10 -4.02 -18.03
C GLU A 315 11.66 -3.12 -16.92
N ASP A 316 11.33 -1.82 -16.91
CA ASP A 316 11.69 -0.91 -15.82
C ASP A 316 10.91 -1.19 -14.54
N PHE A 317 9.82 -1.96 -14.63
CA PHE A 317 8.89 -2.22 -13.52
C PHE A 317 9.07 -3.64 -12.99
N VAL A 318 9.50 -3.76 -11.73
CA VAL A 318 9.86 -5.03 -11.11
C VAL A 318 8.91 -5.37 -9.97
N PRO A 319 8.29 -6.57 -9.97
CA PRO A 319 7.47 -7.03 -8.86
C PRO A 319 8.24 -7.09 -7.54
N VAL A 320 7.57 -6.68 -6.45
CA VAL A 320 8.14 -6.69 -5.11
C VAL A 320 8.08 -8.09 -4.51
N PRO A 321 9.22 -8.74 -4.20
CA PRO A 321 9.24 -10.15 -3.79
C PRO A 321 8.84 -10.38 -2.33
N CYS A 322 8.90 -9.38 -1.45
CA CYS A 322 8.54 -9.55 -0.05
C CYS A 322 7.02 -9.75 0.16
N CYS A 323 6.18 -9.22 -0.73
CA CYS A 323 4.75 -9.51 -0.78
C CYS A 323 4.42 -10.51 -1.89
N PHE A 324 3.14 -10.75 -2.14
CA PHE A 324 2.74 -11.56 -3.29
C PHE A 324 3.06 -10.77 -4.58
N PRO A 325 3.66 -11.39 -5.62
CA PRO A 325 4.24 -10.66 -6.76
C PRO A 325 3.29 -9.75 -7.54
N THR A 326 1.99 -10.05 -7.51
CA THR A 326 0.97 -9.23 -8.17
C THR A 326 0.46 -8.07 -7.29
N CYS A 327 0.93 -7.98 -6.02
CA CYS A 327 0.47 -6.98 -5.06
C CYS A 327 1.10 -5.60 -5.30
N GLN A 328 2.38 -5.59 -5.66
CA GLN A 328 3.14 -4.34 -5.82
C GLN A 328 4.26 -4.51 -6.85
N VAL A 329 4.42 -3.48 -7.66
CA VAL A 329 5.51 -3.35 -8.64
C VAL A 329 6.19 -2.01 -8.42
N ASN A 330 7.52 -2.00 -8.41
CA ASN A 330 8.31 -0.79 -8.20
C ASN A 330 9.29 -0.54 -9.36
N SER A 331 9.57 0.73 -9.62
CA SER A 331 10.73 1.21 -10.38
C SER A 331 11.45 2.26 -9.55
N TYR A 332 12.76 2.10 -9.35
CA TYR A 332 13.62 3.13 -8.76
C TYR A 332 14.37 3.85 -9.85
N LEU A 333 14.44 5.16 -9.75
CA LEU A 333 15.04 6.04 -10.73
C LEU A 333 16.18 6.82 -10.10
N PHE A 334 17.28 6.95 -10.82
CA PHE A 334 18.26 7.99 -10.57
C PHE A 334 17.88 9.21 -11.42
N VAL A 335 17.71 10.36 -10.78
CA VAL A 335 17.25 11.60 -11.40
C VAL A 335 18.35 12.66 -11.28
N ASP A 336 18.84 13.14 -12.41
CA ASP A 336 19.83 14.22 -12.50
C ASP A 336 19.36 15.25 -13.54
N GLY A 337 18.68 16.29 -13.06
CA GLY A 337 18.00 17.26 -13.92
C GLY A 337 16.96 16.57 -14.79
N ASP A 338 17.10 16.69 -16.12
CA ASP A 338 16.21 16.05 -17.09
C ASP A 338 16.56 14.58 -17.36
N ASN A 339 17.72 14.11 -16.87
CA ASN A 339 18.13 12.72 -17.04
C ASN A 339 17.46 11.84 -15.97
N VAL A 340 16.68 10.88 -16.43
CA VAL A 340 15.98 9.91 -15.57
C VAL A 340 16.40 8.52 -16.01
N THR A 341 17.06 7.79 -15.12
CA THR A 341 17.59 6.46 -15.41
C THR A 341 16.98 5.43 -14.44
N PRO A 342 16.12 4.53 -14.93
CA PRO A 342 15.61 3.42 -14.13
C PRO A 342 16.72 2.46 -13.68
N LEU A 343 16.71 2.09 -12.41
CA LEU A 343 17.69 1.17 -11.81
C LEU A 343 17.78 -0.19 -12.55
N PRO A 344 16.67 -0.80 -13.03
CA PRO A 344 16.74 -2.05 -13.80
C PRO A 344 17.54 -1.97 -15.11
N ARG A 345 17.77 -0.76 -15.65
CA ARG A 345 18.62 -0.56 -16.82
C ARG A 345 20.12 -0.54 -16.50
N ILE A 346 20.46 -0.31 -15.24
CA ILE A 346 21.84 -0.25 -14.73
C ILE A 346 22.26 -1.57 -14.15
N LEU A 347 21.32 -2.26 -13.47
CA LEU A 347 21.52 -3.53 -12.80
C LEU A 347 20.67 -4.62 -13.43
N ASP A 348 21.26 -5.78 -13.67
CA ASP A 348 20.50 -6.98 -14.02
C ASP A 348 19.76 -7.52 -12.79
N ILE A 349 18.59 -6.93 -12.52
CA ILE A 349 17.77 -7.27 -11.35
C ILE A 349 17.36 -8.75 -11.38
N ASP A 350 17.09 -9.31 -12.56
CA ASP A 350 16.72 -10.71 -12.71
C ASP A 350 17.84 -11.63 -12.24
N GLN A 351 19.08 -11.33 -12.61
CA GLN A 351 20.23 -12.08 -12.17
C GLN A 351 20.41 -11.99 -10.65
N TYR A 352 20.23 -10.82 -10.04
CA TYR A 352 20.32 -10.65 -8.60
C TYR A 352 19.16 -11.31 -7.84
N LEU A 353 17.94 -11.22 -8.35
CA LEU A 353 16.78 -11.90 -7.76
C LEU A 353 16.90 -13.44 -7.86
N ASP A 354 17.52 -13.97 -8.89
CA ASP A 354 17.85 -15.40 -9.02
C ASP A 354 18.92 -15.84 -7.98
N TYR A 355 19.82 -14.96 -7.56
CA TYR A 355 20.74 -15.21 -6.44
C TYR A 355 20.01 -15.41 -5.11
N ILE A 356 18.89 -14.75 -4.90
CA ILE A 356 18.05 -14.91 -3.73
C ILE A 356 17.44 -16.33 -3.65
N THR A 357 17.39 -17.06 -4.77
CA THR A 357 16.68 -18.34 -4.93
C THR A 357 17.51 -19.62 -4.85
N ASN A 358 18.67 -19.67 -4.24
CA ASN A 358 19.45 -20.91 -4.02
C ASN A 358 20.39 -21.37 -5.14
N ARG A 359 21.00 -20.53 -5.93
CA ARG A 359 22.11 -20.97 -6.79
C ARG A 359 23.45 -20.94 -6.06
N ALA A 360 24.13 -22.09 -6.01
CA ALA A 360 25.50 -22.22 -5.56
C ALA A 360 26.47 -21.69 -6.64
N LEU A 361 26.52 -20.38 -6.83
CA LEU A 361 27.55 -19.72 -7.66
C LEU A 361 28.59 -19.05 -6.75
N PRO A 362 29.87 -18.96 -7.18
CA PRO A 362 30.87 -18.24 -6.41
C PRO A 362 30.43 -16.79 -6.22
N LYS A 363 30.31 -16.36 -4.95
CA LYS A 363 29.88 -15.00 -4.60
C LYS A 363 31.03 -14.04 -4.91
N PRO A 364 30.82 -12.95 -5.67
CA PRO A 364 31.78 -11.85 -5.71
C PRO A 364 31.94 -11.24 -4.31
N PRO A 365 33.07 -10.62 -4.00
CA PRO A 365 33.24 -9.84 -2.77
C PRO A 365 32.08 -8.81 -2.73
N ASN A 366 31.37 -8.70 -1.62
CA ASN A 366 30.20 -7.83 -1.40
C ASN A 366 28.86 -8.31 -1.99
N ALA A 367 28.76 -9.49 -2.58
CA ALA A 367 27.47 -9.99 -3.09
C ALA A 367 26.38 -10.08 -2.01
N GLY A 368 26.76 -10.34 -0.75
CA GLY A 368 25.82 -10.36 0.37
C GLY A 368 25.22 -8.98 0.67
N ASP A 369 26.05 -7.95 0.65
CA ASP A 369 25.60 -6.58 0.94
C ASP A 369 24.73 -6.04 -0.18
N ILE A 370 25.10 -6.31 -1.45
CA ILE A 370 24.29 -5.97 -2.63
C ILE A 370 22.92 -6.68 -2.58
N GLN A 371 22.92 -7.98 -2.21
CA GLN A 371 21.68 -8.73 -2.07
C GLN A 371 20.76 -8.09 -1.02
N VAL A 372 21.26 -7.78 0.17
CA VAL A 372 20.49 -7.15 1.26
C VAL A 372 19.99 -5.77 0.83
N ALA A 373 20.80 -5.00 0.10
CA ALA A 373 20.41 -3.69 -0.41
C ALA A 373 19.28 -3.80 -1.43
N LEU A 374 19.36 -4.76 -2.37
CA LEU A 374 18.30 -5.01 -3.36
C LEU A 374 17.02 -5.53 -2.72
N GLU A 375 17.11 -6.48 -1.80
CA GLU A 375 15.95 -6.96 -1.05
C GLU A 375 15.26 -5.82 -0.31
N GLY A 376 16.06 -4.90 0.27
CA GLY A 376 15.55 -3.73 0.96
C GLY A 376 14.93 -2.68 0.03
N LEU A 377 15.45 -2.47 -1.19
CA LEU A 377 14.85 -1.59 -2.19
C LEU A 377 13.54 -2.17 -2.73
N TRP A 378 13.52 -3.45 -3.06
CA TRP A 378 12.29 -4.14 -3.47
C TRP A 378 11.53 -4.69 -2.26
N SER A 379 11.37 -3.85 -1.25
CA SER A 379 10.55 -4.08 -0.07
C SER A 379 9.42 -3.04 0.01
N ALA A 380 8.31 -3.40 0.63
CA ALA A 380 7.23 -2.46 0.90
C ALA A 380 7.62 -1.36 1.92
N SER A 381 8.72 -1.57 2.65
CA SER A 381 9.30 -0.60 3.59
C SER A 381 10.22 0.43 2.94
N ALA A 382 10.58 0.26 1.66
CA ALA A 382 11.44 1.22 0.97
C ALA A 382 10.64 2.48 0.60
N VAL A 383 11.06 3.61 1.13
CA VAL A 383 10.43 4.92 0.90
C VAL A 383 11.46 5.87 0.32
N ALA A 384 11.18 6.40 -0.87
CA ALA A 384 12.05 7.34 -1.56
C ALA A 384 12.23 8.65 -0.75
N GLY A 385 13.37 9.30 -0.94
CA GLY A 385 13.72 10.54 -0.25
C GLY A 385 14.26 10.33 1.18
N THR A 386 14.59 9.09 1.57
CA THR A 386 15.15 8.77 2.87
C THR A 386 16.61 8.33 2.77
N GLU A 387 17.41 8.59 3.82
CA GLU A 387 18.82 8.17 3.90
C GLU A 387 18.96 6.64 3.81
N GLN A 388 17.99 5.90 4.37
CA GLN A 388 18.00 4.45 4.31
C GLN A 388 17.84 3.92 2.88
N THR A 389 16.90 4.47 2.11
CA THR A 389 16.70 4.08 0.71
C THR A 389 17.86 4.53 -0.16
N ALA A 390 18.45 5.70 0.12
CA ALA A 390 19.64 6.19 -0.55
C ALA A 390 20.85 5.25 -0.32
N GLY A 391 21.11 4.86 0.91
CA GLY A 391 22.20 3.92 1.23
C GLY A 391 22.00 2.53 0.61
N ARG A 392 20.76 2.04 0.52
CA ARG A 392 20.45 0.80 -0.19
C ARG A 392 20.71 0.93 -1.70
N PHE A 393 20.30 2.05 -2.29
CA PHE A 393 20.53 2.32 -3.70
C PHE A 393 22.02 2.38 -4.04
N GLU A 394 22.80 3.10 -3.26
CA GLU A 394 24.26 3.19 -3.41
C GLU A 394 24.91 1.80 -3.29
N CYS A 395 24.57 1.03 -2.27
CA CYS A 395 25.10 -0.31 -2.07
C CYS A 395 24.73 -1.25 -3.22
N ALA A 396 23.50 -1.17 -3.74
CA ALA A 396 23.02 -1.97 -4.87
C ALA A 396 23.76 -1.66 -6.17
N CYS A 397 24.06 -0.37 -6.41
CA CYS A 397 24.77 0.07 -7.60
C CYS A 397 26.29 -0.22 -7.55
N GLY A 398 26.86 -0.32 -6.33
CA GLY A 398 28.29 -0.59 -6.14
C GLY A 398 29.22 0.49 -6.72
N PRO A 399 30.54 0.26 -6.72
CA PRO A 399 31.52 1.23 -7.22
C PRO A 399 31.55 1.39 -8.76
N GLY A 400 30.65 0.75 -9.48
CA GLY A 400 30.53 0.80 -10.94
C GLY A 400 29.65 1.94 -11.48
N LEU A 401 28.87 2.62 -10.63
CA LEU A 401 28.21 3.85 -10.98
C LEU A 401 29.17 5.02 -10.78
N ASP A 402 29.57 5.65 -11.88
CA ASP A 402 30.22 6.97 -11.82
C ASP A 402 29.14 7.99 -11.40
N LEU A 403 28.74 7.96 -10.12
CA LEU A 403 27.84 8.94 -9.56
C LEU A 403 28.61 10.26 -9.42
N PRO A 404 28.21 11.33 -10.11
CA PRO A 404 28.95 12.59 -10.11
C PRO A 404 28.86 13.37 -8.80
N TYR A 405 28.18 12.82 -7.78
CA TYR A 405 27.84 13.50 -6.54
C TYR A 405 28.41 12.80 -5.30
N GLU A 406 28.72 13.59 -4.28
CA GLU A 406 29.03 13.07 -2.96
C GLU A 406 27.78 12.38 -2.36
N ILE A 407 27.98 11.28 -1.65
CA ILE A 407 26.98 10.38 -1.05
C ILE A 407 25.89 11.13 -0.26
N ASN A 408 26.24 12.25 0.38
CA ASN A 408 25.35 13.02 1.23
C ASN A 408 24.13 13.65 0.50
N HIS A 409 24.14 13.64 -0.82
CA HIS A 409 23.06 14.19 -1.64
C HIS A 409 22.30 13.13 -2.45
N LEU A 410 22.69 11.87 -2.36
CA LEU A 410 22.09 10.80 -3.19
C LEU A 410 20.58 10.67 -2.99
N LYS A 411 20.07 10.86 -1.76
CA LYS A 411 18.64 10.80 -1.46
C LYS A 411 17.80 11.77 -2.28
N ASP A 412 18.36 12.92 -2.69
CA ASP A 412 17.67 13.93 -3.47
C ASP A 412 17.54 13.54 -4.95
N HIS A 413 18.36 12.59 -5.39
CA HIS A 413 18.42 12.05 -6.75
C HIS A 413 17.68 10.74 -6.93
N ILE A 414 17.15 10.14 -5.84
CA ILE A 414 16.39 8.89 -5.92
C ILE A 414 14.91 9.20 -5.96
N PHE A 415 14.26 8.68 -6.99
CA PHE A 415 12.82 8.75 -7.14
C PHE A 415 12.21 7.35 -7.25
N GLN A 416 11.03 7.15 -6.68
CA GLN A 416 10.34 5.86 -6.72
C GLN A 416 9.02 5.97 -7.48
N ILE A 417 8.81 5.04 -8.41
CA ILE A 417 7.48 4.76 -8.94
C ILE A 417 7.02 3.45 -8.28
N ALA A 418 5.87 3.45 -7.62
CA ALA A 418 5.27 2.24 -7.11
C ALA A 418 3.84 2.11 -7.65
N ILE A 419 3.45 0.89 -7.99
CA ILE A 419 2.07 0.57 -8.35
C ILE A 419 1.62 -0.50 -7.38
N LYS A 420 0.59 -0.21 -6.58
CA LYS A 420 0.16 -1.07 -5.50
C LYS A 420 -1.31 -1.39 -5.62
N ASP A 421 -1.61 -2.66 -5.85
CA ASP A 421 -2.98 -3.17 -5.89
C ASP A 421 -3.37 -3.74 -4.53
N PHE A 422 -4.61 -3.48 -4.14
CA PHE A 422 -5.22 -4.04 -2.96
C PHE A 422 -6.38 -4.95 -3.34
N LEU A 423 -6.68 -5.91 -2.49
CA LEU A 423 -7.78 -6.85 -2.71
C LEU A 423 -9.09 -6.30 -2.14
N ASP A 424 -10.15 -6.44 -2.92
CA ASP A 424 -11.53 -6.39 -2.45
C ASP A 424 -12.18 -7.77 -2.52
N ALA A 425 -13.46 -7.85 -2.17
CA ALA A 425 -14.15 -9.13 -2.16
C ALA A 425 -14.24 -9.82 -3.54
N TRP A 426 -14.11 -9.09 -4.65
CA TRP A 426 -14.11 -9.65 -6.01
C TRP A 426 -12.79 -10.32 -6.36
N THR A 427 -11.67 -9.74 -5.91
CA THR A 427 -10.31 -10.16 -6.24
C THR A 427 -9.61 -10.87 -5.08
N PHE A 428 -10.27 -11.07 -3.95
CA PHE A 428 -9.69 -11.61 -2.73
C PHE A 428 -9.02 -12.97 -2.96
N ASN A 429 -7.73 -13.04 -2.66
CA ASN A 429 -6.91 -14.23 -2.83
C ASN A 429 -6.21 -14.56 -1.50
N VAL A 430 -6.58 -15.68 -0.88
CA VAL A 430 -6.03 -16.10 0.41
C VAL A 430 -4.52 -16.28 0.36
N LYS A 431 -3.95 -16.80 -0.75
CA LYS A 431 -2.49 -16.95 -0.91
C LYS A 431 -1.77 -15.59 -0.85
N GLN A 432 -2.37 -14.56 -1.42
CA GLN A 432 -1.84 -13.19 -1.39
C GLN A 432 -1.94 -12.58 0.02
N VAL A 433 -3.07 -12.79 0.70
CA VAL A 433 -3.27 -12.33 2.07
C VAL A 433 -2.30 -12.98 3.05
N MET A 434 -2.06 -14.30 2.92
CA MET A 434 -1.07 -15.00 3.75
C MET A 434 0.36 -14.48 3.58
N LYS A 435 0.64 -13.74 2.53
CA LYS A 435 1.95 -13.13 2.25
C LYS A 435 1.90 -11.59 2.29
N CYS A 436 0.88 -11.01 2.91
CA CYS A 436 0.74 -9.56 3.01
C CYS A 436 1.78 -9.01 4.00
N CYS A 437 2.61 -8.07 3.55
CA CYS A 437 3.63 -7.40 4.36
C CYS A 437 3.17 -6.06 4.95
N VAL A 438 1.88 -5.72 4.80
CA VAL A 438 1.26 -4.52 5.35
C VAL A 438 0.25 -4.92 6.40
N GLY A 439 0.45 -4.49 7.64
CA GLY A 439 -0.40 -4.83 8.78
C GLY A 439 -1.10 -3.61 9.38
N ILE A 440 -2.40 -3.74 9.66
CA ILE A 440 -3.11 -2.77 10.49
C ILE A 440 -2.94 -3.19 11.95
N LEU A 441 -2.29 -2.34 12.73
CA LEU A 441 -2.24 -2.51 14.18
C LEU A 441 -3.57 -2.09 14.80
N THR A 442 -4.03 -2.84 15.78
CA THR A 442 -5.29 -2.59 16.46
C THR A 442 -5.10 -2.55 17.97
N PRO A 443 -5.94 -1.80 18.73
CA PRO A 443 -5.76 -1.64 20.18
C PRO A 443 -5.89 -2.92 21.01
N ASP A 444 -6.44 -3.99 20.43
CA ASP A 444 -6.51 -5.32 21.04
C ASP A 444 -5.21 -6.14 20.85
N GLY A 445 -4.16 -5.55 20.29
CA GLY A 445 -2.84 -6.16 20.12
C GLY A 445 -2.68 -7.01 18.85
N ARG A 446 -3.68 -7.05 17.98
CA ARG A 446 -3.57 -7.74 16.68
C ARG A 446 -2.86 -6.87 15.65
N ALA A 447 -2.21 -7.55 14.72
CA ALA A 447 -1.68 -6.96 13.50
C ALA A 447 -2.33 -7.64 12.29
N ILE A 448 -3.38 -7.04 11.76
CA ILE A 448 -4.24 -7.66 10.74
C ILE A 448 -3.74 -7.31 9.35
N PRO A 449 -3.51 -8.29 8.44
CA PRO A 449 -3.14 -8.03 7.06
C PRO A 449 -4.11 -7.04 6.40
N PHE A 450 -3.57 -6.00 5.74
CA PHE A 450 -4.33 -4.85 5.23
C PHE A 450 -5.54 -5.24 4.38
N CYS A 451 -5.36 -6.18 3.43
CA CYS A 451 -6.46 -6.61 2.56
C CYS A 451 -7.53 -7.40 3.33
N ALA A 452 -7.14 -8.20 4.34
CA ALA A 452 -8.11 -8.90 5.19
C ALA A 452 -8.89 -7.92 6.06
N TYR A 453 -8.21 -6.95 6.67
CA TYR A 453 -8.81 -5.90 7.49
C TYR A 453 -9.96 -5.18 6.75
N ASN A 454 -9.73 -4.86 5.48
CA ASN A 454 -10.65 -4.06 4.68
C ASN A 454 -11.76 -4.89 3.97
N SER A 455 -11.54 -6.19 3.72
CA SER A 455 -12.44 -6.97 2.86
C SER A 455 -13.25 -8.03 3.58
N VAL A 456 -12.81 -8.46 4.78
CA VAL A 456 -13.43 -9.58 5.51
C VAL A 456 -14.45 -9.09 6.55
N GLY A 457 -14.32 -7.83 7.02
CA GLY A 457 -15.22 -7.25 8.02
C GLY A 457 -14.53 -6.88 9.35
N TYR A 458 -13.19 -7.01 9.42
CA TYR A 458 -12.44 -6.66 10.64
C TYR A 458 -12.49 -5.16 10.96
N ARG A 459 -12.48 -4.30 9.94
CA ARG A 459 -12.60 -2.84 10.14
C ARG A 459 -13.90 -2.46 10.85
N GLU A 460 -15.01 -3.00 10.37
CA GLU A 460 -16.35 -2.74 10.92
C GLU A 460 -16.45 -3.22 12.36
N GLN A 461 -15.99 -4.44 12.61
CA GLN A 461 -15.99 -5.02 13.96
C GLN A 461 -15.19 -4.17 14.95
N ILE A 462 -13.94 -3.82 14.62
CA ILE A 462 -13.05 -3.04 15.49
C ILE A 462 -13.61 -1.63 15.70
N ARG A 463 -14.15 -1.01 14.66
CA ARG A 463 -14.79 0.30 14.78
C ARG A 463 -15.98 0.27 15.75
N GLU A 464 -16.85 -0.73 15.66
CA GLU A 464 -17.97 -0.90 16.57
C GLU A 464 -17.50 -1.09 18.02
N GLU A 465 -16.50 -1.92 18.26
CA GLU A 465 -15.92 -2.16 19.59
C GLU A 465 -15.34 -0.86 20.18
N LEU A 466 -14.57 -0.08 19.43
CA LEU A 466 -13.98 1.18 19.88
C LEU A 466 -15.03 2.26 20.16
N VAL A 467 -16.06 2.38 19.32
CA VAL A 467 -17.16 3.32 19.53
C VAL A 467 -17.93 2.98 20.81
N GLN A 468 -18.20 1.69 21.05
CA GLN A 468 -18.85 1.24 22.29
C GLN A 468 -18.01 1.56 23.53
N GLN A 469 -16.69 1.29 23.48
CA GLN A 469 -15.79 1.61 24.59
C GLN A 469 -15.75 3.11 24.90
N GLN A 470 -15.70 3.98 23.90
CA GLN A 470 -15.69 5.43 24.07
C GLN A 470 -17.05 5.95 24.58
N GLY A 471 -18.17 5.35 24.13
CA GLY A 471 -19.50 5.64 24.65
C GLY A 471 -19.61 5.33 26.14
N HIS A 472 -19.09 4.19 26.61
CA HIS A 472 -19.05 3.83 28.01
C HIS A 472 -18.12 4.73 28.84
N HIS A 473 -17.01 5.20 28.29
CA HIS A 473 -16.12 6.13 28.97
C HIS A 473 -16.78 7.51 29.18
N ARG A 474 -17.49 8.03 28.20
CA ARG A 474 -18.26 9.28 28.31
C ARG A 474 -19.37 9.19 29.36
N LEU A 475 -20.10 8.08 29.40
CA LEU A 475 -21.13 7.85 30.43
C LEU A 475 -20.54 7.71 31.83
N ARG A 476 -19.38 7.05 31.96
CA ARG A 476 -18.69 6.92 33.26
C ARG A 476 -18.15 8.28 33.76
N SER A 477 -17.54 9.08 32.92
CA SER A 477 -17.06 10.41 33.30
C SER A 477 -18.22 11.35 33.68
N GLN A 478 -19.34 11.30 32.98
CA GLN A 478 -20.55 12.07 33.32
C GLN A 478 -21.15 11.64 34.63
N LEU A 479 -21.15 10.33 34.98
CA LEU A 479 -21.63 9.79 36.25
C LEU A 479 -20.69 10.15 37.41
N LEU A 480 -19.38 10.18 37.20
CA LEU A 480 -18.39 10.60 38.19
C LEU A 480 -18.46 12.10 38.47
N ASP A 481 -18.67 12.94 37.45
CA ASP A 481 -18.91 14.37 37.60
C ASP A 481 -20.22 14.70 38.30
N TRP A 482 -21.22 13.81 38.19
CA TRP A 482 -22.51 13.98 38.87
C TRP A 482 -22.42 13.59 40.36
N ASN A 483 -21.64 12.55 40.70
CA ASN A 483 -21.40 12.12 42.08
C ASN A 483 -20.36 13.00 42.83
N GLY A 484 -19.64 13.86 42.16
CA GLY A 484 -18.69 14.81 42.77
C GLY A 484 -19.27 16.20 43.10
N ARG A 485 -20.57 16.39 42.86
CA ARG A 485 -21.30 17.65 43.20
C ARG A 485 -22.40 17.46 44.25
N GLY A 486 -22.21 16.54 45.15
CA GLY A 486 -23.06 16.30 46.33
C GLY A 486 -22.37 16.75 47.61
#